data_f1c8a1fce272b17741ff5e63f17e0c31
#
_entry.id   f1c8a1fce272b17741ff5e63f17e0c31
#
_cell.length_a   1.000
_cell.length_b   1.000
_cell.length_c   1.000
_cell.angle_alpha   90.00
_cell.angle_beta   90.00
_cell.angle_gamma   90.00
#
_symmetry.space_group_name_H-M   'P 1'
#
loop_
_entity.id
_entity.type
_entity.pdbx_description
1 polymer ?
#
loop_
_entity_poly.entity_id
_entity_poly.type
_entity_poly.pdbx_seq_one_letter_code
_entity_poly.pdbx_strand_id
1 'polypeptide(L)'
;MSDNTVQYVDGIPIPAMFPADKFRSALAYKPNSNDLFLVTYPKCGTTWTGQILLLLFQKGEQLKDMDLEKSPFLEMAGAKRIEIMSKPGIIKSHLPFHLIPWSKDAKYIYVARNPKDCCVSFFHYSKHIPGNNFEGTFDQFFEYFMTGLPETVYFGDYFDHVLSWYSHRNNPNVLFVTYEELKEDIDAAIMKMASFIDDEKYAQPIRENPEILENIKQYSSVKAAKEFMTKQSEEIAKMSVEEFANSSVPDTIKEYLVVENDTLTPAAGDKRSESNVNLSERFKLISELVRKGVVGDWKNYFSEDQSRRIDEKFEKMAKGTDLSSFFTKYM
;
A
#
# COMPACT_ATOMS: atom_id res chain seq x y z
N MET A 1 20.31 11.65 -17.54
CA MET A 1 20.73 11.46 -16.14
C MET A 1 19.73 10.49 -15.57
N SER A 2 20.15 9.37 -15.01
CA SER A 2 19.23 8.40 -14.39
C SER A 2 18.60 9.07 -13.17
N ASP A 3 17.32 9.40 -13.25
CA ASP A 3 16.56 9.81 -12.08
C ASP A 3 16.64 8.65 -11.09
N ASN A 4 17.35 8.85 -9.98
CA ASN A 4 17.48 7.86 -8.93
C ASN A 4 16.09 7.67 -8.30
N THR A 5 15.40 6.61 -8.69
CA THR A 5 14.08 6.24 -8.14
C THR A 5 14.19 5.65 -6.73
N VAL A 6 15.39 5.31 -6.30
CA VAL A 6 15.74 4.71 -5.00
C VAL A 6 16.79 5.54 -4.29
N GLN A 7 16.61 5.71 -3.00
CA GLN A 7 17.62 6.20 -2.08
C GLN A 7 17.95 5.14 -1.02
N TYR A 8 19.13 5.21 -0.45
CA TYR A 8 19.54 4.36 0.66
C TYR A 8 19.55 5.16 1.95
N VAL A 9 18.74 4.75 2.91
CA VAL A 9 18.73 5.32 4.25
C VAL A 9 19.21 4.25 5.23
N ASP A 10 20.38 4.48 5.81
CA ASP A 10 21.05 3.53 6.73
C ASP A 10 21.22 2.12 6.12
N GLY A 11 21.51 2.07 4.80
CA GLY A 11 21.68 0.85 4.02
C GLY A 11 20.37 0.20 3.54
N ILE A 12 19.22 0.76 3.86
CA ILE A 12 17.90 0.25 3.45
C ILE A 12 17.45 0.98 2.18
N PRO A 13 17.15 0.26 1.09
CA PRO A 13 16.63 0.87 -0.13
C PRO A 13 15.16 1.24 0.05
N ILE A 14 14.84 2.51 -0.15
CA ILE A 14 13.48 3.04 -0.09
C ILE A 14 13.20 3.92 -1.31
N PRO A 15 11.93 4.17 -1.66
CA PRO A 15 11.60 5.12 -2.71
C PRO A 15 12.24 6.48 -2.46
N ALA A 16 12.82 7.09 -3.50
CA ALA A 16 13.48 8.40 -3.38
C ALA A 16 12.54 9.50 -2.85
N MET A 17 11.23 9.34 -3.08
CA MET A 17 10.18 10.24 -2.59
C MET A 17 9.93 10.16 -1.07
N PHE A 18 10.47 9.18 -0.35
CA PHE A 18 10.28 9.07 1.09
C PHE A 18 11.34 9.91 1.81
N PRO A 19 10.96 10.90 2.65
CA PRO A 19 11.93 11.71 3.37
C PRO A 19 12.77 10.87 4.33
N ALA A 20 14.10 10.95 4.23
CA ALA A 20 15.03 10.11 5.00
C ALA A 20 14.89 10.31 6.52
N ASP A 21 14.62 11.53 6.98
CA ASP A 21 14.38 11.85 8.38
C ASP A 21 13.07 11.23 8.90
N LYS A 22 12.00 11.25 8.09
CA LYS A 22 10.72 10.60 8.40
C LYS A 22 10.91 9.09 8.49
N PHE A 23 11.63 8.51 7.53
CA PHE A 23 11.93 7.07 7.54
C PHE A 23 12.72 6.65 8.80
N ARG A 24 13.76 7.38 9.18
CA ARG A 24 14.50 7.12 10.43
C ARG A 24 13.58 7.26 11.67
N SER A 25 12.77 8.29 11.69
CA SER A 25 11.77 8.49 12.73
C SER A 25 10.77 7.34 12.80
N ALA A 26 10.34 6.83 11.64
CA ALA A 26 9.45 5.67 11.54
C ALA A 26 10.04 4.42 12.19
N LEU A 27 11.30 4.11 11.91
CA LEU A 27 11.99 2.95 12.50
C LEU A 27 12.14 3.08 14.04
N ALA A 28 12.19 4.31 14.56
CA ALA A 28 12.31 4.58 15.99
C ALA A 28 10.96 4.65 16.73
N TYR A 29 9.83 4.56 16.01
CA TYR A 29 8.50 4.61 16.60
C TYR A 29 8.30 3.54 17.68
N LYS A 30 7.56 3.86 18.73
CA LYS A 30 7.24 2.94 19.83
C LYS A 30 5.74 2.65 19.84
N PRO A 31 5.31 1.49 19.27
CA PRO A 31 3.90 1.16 19.21
C PRO A 31 3.28 0.93 20.59
N ASN A 32 2.01 1.29 20.71
CA ASN A 32 1.19 1.09 21.91
C ASN A 32 -0.03 0.18 21.62
N SER A 33 -0.79 -0.16 22.65
CA SER A 33 -1.91 -1.09 22.57
C SER A 33 -3.09 -0.61 21.68
N ASN A 34 -3.15 0.67 21.36
CA ASN A 34 -4.19 1.23 20.49
C ASN A 34 -3.76 1.27 19.01
N ASP A 35 -2.55 0.80 18.71
CA ASP A 35 -2.04 0.82 17.34
C ASP A 35 -2.46 -0.42 16.57
N LEU A 36 -2.99 -0.18 15.38
CA LEU A 36 -3.25 -1.19 14.38
C LEU A 36 -2.38 -0.92 13.15
N PHE A 37 -1.49 -1.86 12.88
CA PHE A 37 -0.69 -1.83 11.66
C PHE A 37 -1.35 -2.65 10.55
N LEU A 38 -1.39 -2.08 9.36
CA LEU A 38 -1.67 -2.78 8.11
C LEU A 38 -0.39 -2.88 7.32
N VAL A 39 0.20 -4.06 7.30
CA VAL A 39 1.48 -4.30 6.66
C VAL A 39 1.31 -5.17 5.43
N THR A 40 1.96 -4.79 4.36
CA THR A 40 1.96 -5.54 3.10
C THR A 40 3.29 -5.37 2.39
N TYR A 41 3.68 -6.32 1.56
CA TYR A 41 4.59 -5.97 0.48
C TYR A 41 3.89 -5.03 -0.51
N PRO A 42 4.60 -4.11 -1.21
CA PRO A 42 3.96 -3.26 -2.20
C PRO A 42 3.05 -4.04 -3.16
N LYS A 43 1.88 -3.49 -3.47
CA LYS A 43 0.89 -4.07 -4.40
C LYS A 43 0.14 -5.32 -3.93
N CYS A 44 0.23 -5.67 -2.65
CA CYS A 44 -0.53 -6.78 -2.07
C CYS A 44 -1.92 -6.39 -1.50
N GLY A 45 -2.43 -5.20 -1.83
CA GLY A 45 -3.80 -4.81 -1.48
C GLY A 45 -3.94 -3.83 -0.33
N THR A 46 -2.88 -3.10 0.05
CA THR A 46 -2.84 -2.12 1.15
C THR A 46 -3.99 -1.12 1.10
N THR A 47 -4.24 -0.52 -0.07
CA THR A 47 -5.30 0.51 -0.24
C THR A 47 -6.68 -0.10 -0.02
N TRP A 48 -6.96 -1.27 -0.61
CA TRP A 48 -8.25 -1.92 -0.51
C TRP A 48 -8.54 -2.40 0.92
N THR A 49 -7.58 -3.11 1.54
CA THR A 49 -7.72 -3.55 2.93
C THR A 49 -7.83 -2.37 3.89
N GLY A 50 -7.04 -1.31 3.66
CA GLY A 50 -7.14 -0.07 4.43
C GLY A 50 -8.52 0.56 4.36
N GLN A 51 -9.14 0.60 3.17
CA GLN A 51 -10.50 1.10 2.99
C GLN A 51 -11.53 0.23 3.73
N ILE A 52 -11.40 -1.10 3.65
CA ILE A 52 -12.25 -2.03 4.42
C ILE A 52 -12.16 -1.74 5.93
N LEU A 53 -10.95 -1.58 6.45
CA LEU A 53 -10.73 -1.31 7.87
C LEU A 53 -11.28 0.06 8.31
N LEU A 54 -11.13 1.10 7.49
CA LEU A 54 -11.71 2.42 7.79
C LEU A 54 -13.24 2.36 7.80
N LEU A 55 -13.85 1.67 6.84
CA LEU A 55 -15.30 1.44 6.81
C LEU A 55 -15.77 0.61 8.01
N LEU A 56 -14.99 -0.38 8.42
CA LEU A 56 -15.26 -1.16 9.62
C LEU A 56 -15.28 -0.28 10.87
N PHE A 57 -14.33 0.64 11.01
CA PHE A 57 -14.28 1.59 12.13
C PHE A 57 -15.48 2.53 12.16
N GLN A 58 -16.05 2.83 11.00
CA GLN A 58 -17.24 3.67 10.85
C GLN A 58 -18.54 2.84 10.77
N LYS A 59 -18.51 1.54 11.13
CA LYS A 59 -19.69 0.64 11.11
C LYS A 59 -20.43 0.64 9.77
N GLY A 60 -19.69 0.65 8.67
CA GLY A 60 -20.25 0.64 7.32
C GLY A 60 -20.74 1.99 6.80
N GLU A 61 -20.57 3.09 7.52
CA GLU A 61 -20.86 4.41 6.99
C GLU A 61 -19.86 4.78 5.87
N GLN A 62 -20.37 5.42 4.83
CA GLN A 62 -19.54 5.82 3.69
C GLN A 62 -18.47 6.84 4.11
N LEU A 63 -17.24 6.61 3.67
CA LEU A 63 -16.14 7.55 3.89
C LEU A 63 -16.42 8.85 3.12
N LYS A 64 -16.25 9.99 3.78
CA LYS A 64 -16.43 11.31 3.17
C LYS A 64 -15.22 11.74 2.35
N ASP A 65 -14.05 11.31 2.78
CA ASP A 65 -12.76 11.52 2.14
C ASP A 65 -11.88 10.27 2.26
N MET A 66 -10.69 10.28 1.68
CA MET A 66 -9.77 9.12 1.77
C MET A 66 -9.26 8.86 3.19
N ASP A 67 -9.64 9.70 4.13
CA ASP A 67 -9.24 9.67 5.53
C ASP A 67 -7.74 9.32 5.70
N LEU A 68 -6.93 9.93 4.84
CA LEU A 68 -5.48 9.71 4.81
C LEU A 68 -4.85 10.10 6.14
N GLU A 69 -5.52 10.98 6.87
CA GLU A 69 -5.14 11.35 8.21
C GLU A 69 -5.26 10.20 9.21
N LYS A 70 -6.21 9.31 9.02
CA LYS A 70 -6.41 8.10 9.84
C LYS A 70 -5.74 6.85 9.26
N SER A 71 -5.06 6.97 8.11
CA SER A 71 -4.37 5.84 7.50
C SER A 71 -3.02 6.22 6.86
N PRO A 72 -2.13 6.89 7.59
CA PRO A 72 -0.83 7.29 7.09
C PRO A 72 0.08 6.09 6.81
N PHE A 73 1.01 6.26 5.86
CA PHE A 73 2.17 5.38 5.74
C PHE A 73 3.24 5.80 6.74
N LEU A 74 3.65 4.87 7.60
CA LEU A 74 4.63 5.10 8.65
C LEU A 74 5.95 5.65 8.08
N GLU A 75 6.46 5.03 7.02
CA GLU A 75 7.73 5.35 6.38
C GLU A 75 7.76 6.74 5.75
N MET A 76 6.61 7.22 5.28
CA MET A 76 6.45 8.56 4.72
C MET A 76 6.17 9.63 5.78
N ALA A 77 5.32 9.28 6.74
CA ALA A 77 4.78 10.24 7.69
C ALA A 77 5.69 10.46 8.91
N GLY A 78 6.47 9.42 9.28
CA GLY A 78 7.30 9.43 10.48
C GLY A 78 6.51 9.28 11.79
N ALA A 79 7.22 9.04 12.89
CA ALA A 79 6.63 8.75 14.21
C ALA A 79 5.68 9.86 14.69
N LYS A 80 6.09 11.11 14.57
CA LYS A 80 5.30 12.26 15.07
C LYS A 80 3.89 12.32 14.49
N ARG A 81 3.72 11.99 13.19
CA ARG A 81 2.40 11.96 12.56
C ARG A 81 1.53 10.85 13.11
N ILE A 82 2.14 9.68 13.41
CA ILE A 82 1.44 8.54 14.00
C ILE A 82 0.99 8.86 15.45
N GLU A 83 1.83 9.53 16.23
CA GLU A 83 1.53 9.91 17.62
C GLU A 83 0.32 10.82 17.74
N ILE A 84 0.12 11.72 16.78
CA ILE A 84 -1.02 12.67 16.77
C ILE A 84 -2.23 12.17 15.98
N MET A 85 -2.13 10.99 15.35
CA MET A 85 -3.22 10.40 14.56
C MET A 85 -4.44 10.10 15.42
N SER A 86 -5.62 10.53 14.97
CA SER A 86 -6.88 10.17 15.62
C SER A 86 -7.13 8.65 15.60
N LYS A 87 -7.59 8.10 16.72
CA LYS A 87 -7.95 6.69 16.85
C LYS A 87 -9.49 6.52 16.88
N PRO A 88 -10.03 5.45 16.30
CA PRO A 88 -9.33 4.36 15.61
C PRO A 88 -8.76 4.81 14.26
N GLY A 89 -7.58 4.31 13.94
CA GLY A 89 -6.88 4.57 12.70
C GLY A 89 -5.92 3.43 12.37
N ILE A 90 -5.33 3.48 11.17
CA ILE A 90 -4.48 2.42 10.63
C ILE A 90 -3.10 2.99 10.34
N ILE A 91 -2.07 2.31 10.82
CA ILE A 91 -0.69 2.61 10.47
C ILE A 91 -0.30 1.71 9.30
N LYS A 92 -0.24 2.25 8.08
CA LYS A 92 0.20 1.48 6.91
C LYS A 92 1.72 1.38 6.88
N SER A 93 2.23 0.23 6.46
CA SER A 93 3.67 0.00 6.32
C SER A 93 3.98 -1.02 5.23
N HIS A 94 5.17 -0.86 4.62
CA HIS A 94 5.77 -1.84 3.70
C HIS A 94 7.04 -2.45 4.28
N LEU A 95 7.28 -2.31 5.58
CA LEU A 95 8.49 -2.84 6.21
C LEU A 95 8.41 -4.36 6.41
N PRO A 96 9.49 -5.10 6.14
CA PRO A 96 9.60 -6.49 6.54
C PRO A 96 9.62 -6.59 8.09
N PHE A 97 9.35 -7.77 8.61
CA PHE A 97 9.17 -7.97 10.06
C PHE A 97 10.36 -7.47 10.91
N HIS A 98 11.58 -7.66 10.43
CA HIS A 98 12.78 -7.28 11.17
C HIS A 98 13.04 -5.76 11.25
N LEU A 99 12.32 -4.96 10.45
CA LEU A 99 12.41 -3.49 10.43
C LEU A 99 11.18 -2.81 11.02
N ILE A 100 10.03 -3.51 11.12
CA ILE A 100 8.82 -2.90 11.66
C ILE A 100 9.00 -2.55 13.14
N PRO A 101 8.59 -1.38 13.59
CA PRO A 101 8.44 -1.12 15.02
C PRO A 101 7.52 -2.16 15.63
N TRP A 102 8.05 -2.93 16.57
CA TRP A 102 7.36 -4.07 17.14
C TRP A 102 6.94 -3.83 18.59
N SER A 103 5.70 -4.18 18.91
CA SER A 103 5.18 -4.31 20.26
C SER A 103 4.24 -5.51 20.36
N LYS A 104 4.32 -6.27 21.43
CA LYS A 104 3.36 -7.36 21.70
C LYS A 104 1.94 -6.85 21.99
N ASP A 105 1.81 -5.57 22.33
CA ASP A 105 0.55 -4.94 22.71
C ASP A 105 -0.17 -4.29 21.51
N ALA A 106 0.55 -3.96 20.44
CA ALA A 106 -0.01 -3.49 19.20
C ALA A 106 -0.50 -4.64 18.32
N LYS A 107 -1.43 -4.38 17.41
CA LYS A 107 -1.97 -5.38 16.48
C LYS A 107 -1.44 -5.16 15.07
N TYR A 108 -1.17 -6.26 14.36
CA TYR A 108 -0.61 -6.26 13.01
C TYR A 108 -1.45 -7.15 12.10
N ILE A 109 -2.01 -6.57 11.05
CA ILE A 109 -2.64 -7.31 9.96
C ILE A 109 -1.66 -7.31 8.79
N TYR A 110 -1.18 -8.48 8.41
CA TYR A 110 -0.32 -8.66 7.25
C TYR A 110 -1.11 -9.23 6.08
N VAL A 111 -1.05 -8.55 4.93
CA VAL A 111 -1.72 -9.05 3.71
C VAL A 111 -0.68 -9.46 2.69
N ALA A 112 -0.64 -10.75 2.38
CA ALA A 112 0.14 -11.31 1.29
C ALA A 112 -0.70 -11.36 -0.01
N ARG A 113 -0.05 -11.59 -1.14
CA ARG A 113 -0.68 -11.83 -2.44
C ARG A 113 0.15 -12.81 -3.22
N ASN A 114 -0.44 -13.62 -4.12
CA ASN A 114 0.37 -14.51 -4.94
C ASN A 114 1.47 -13.72 -5.69
N PRO A 115 2.70 -14.23 -5.77
CA PRO A 115 3.84 -13.48 -6.30
C PRO A 115 3.68 -13.07 -7.75
N LYS A 116 2.99 -13.86 -8.58
CA LYS A 116 2.81 -13.56 -10.01
C LYS A 116 1.92 -12.33 -10.21
N ASP A 117 0.76 -12.28 -9.54
CA ASP A 117 -0.12 -11.10 -9.61
C ASP A 117 0.48 -9.88 -8.90
N CYS A 118 1.29 -10.10 -7.86
CA CYS A 118 2.05 -9.03 -7.21
C CYS A 118 3.05 -8.42 -8.20
N CYS A 119 3.84 -9.24 -8.90
CA CYS A 119 4.80 -8.82 -9.91
C CYS A 119 4.15 -7.98 -11.02
N VAL A 120 3.04 -8.47 -11.62
CA VAL A 120 2.29 -7.72 -12.64
C VAL A 120 1.75 -6.39 -12.11
N SER A 121 1.18 -6.41 -10.91
CA SER A 121 0.66 -5.18 -10.31
C SER A 121 1.77 -4.17 -10.00
N PHE A 122 2.95 -4.64 -9.62
CA PHE A 122 4.10 -3.78 -9.34
C PHE A 122 4.69 -3.22 -10.64
N PHE A 123 4.78 -4.01 -11.69
CA PHE A 123 5.18 -3.53 -13.01
C PHE A 123 4.34 -2.35 -13.49
N HIS A 124 3.01 -2.46 -13.41
CA HIS A 124 2.13 -1.35 -13.77
C HIS A 124 2.32 -0.12 -12.87
N TYR A 125 2.48 -0.36 -11.58
CA TYR A 125 2.74 0.71 -10.63
C TYR A 125 4.04 1.45 -10.97
N SER A 126 5.11 0.73 -11.27
CA SER A 126 6.43 1.30 -11.58
C SER A 126 6.43 2.15 -12.86
N LYS A 127 5.52 1.89 -13.78
CA LYS A 127 5.35 2.70 -15.01
C LYS A 127 4.61 4.02 -14.79
N HIS A 128 3.74 4.09 -13.79
CA HIS A 128 2.78 5.19 -13.66
C HIS A 128 3.03 6.09 -12.46
N ILE A 129 3.90 5.70 -11.55
CA ILE A 129 4.23 6.54 -10.40
C ILE A 129 5.28 7.56 -10.78
N PRO A 130 5.01 8.87 -10.58
CA PRO A 130 6.01 9.90 -10.73
C PRO A 130 7.27 9.61 -9.90
N GLY A 131 8.44 9.83 -10.50
CA GLY A 131 9.73 9.52 -9.87
C GLY A 131 10.16 8.06 -9.98
N ASN A 132 9.33 7.15 -10.48
CA ASN A 132 9.75 5.77 -10.77
C ASN A 132 9.93 5.52 -12.28
N ASN A 133 9.17 6.16 -13.13
CA ASN A 133 9.27 6.22 -14.61
C ASN A 133 9.93 4.99 -15.27
N PHE A 134 9.55 3.78 -14.86
CA PHE A 134 10.12 2.57 -15.43
C PHE A 134 9.68 2.42 -16.89
N GLU A 135 10.58 2.63 -17.83
CA GLU A 135 10.30 2.54 -19.28
C GLU A 135 10.51 1.13 -19.86
N GLY A 136 10.99 0.20 -19.05
CA GLY A 136 11.31 -1.16 -19.48
C GLY A 136 10.10 -2.02 -19.81
N THR A 137 10.37 -3.19 -20.38
CA THR A 137 9.38 -4.23 -20.66
C THR A 137 9.00 -5.00 -19.40
N PHE A 138 7.93 -5.82 -19.48
CA PHE A 138 7.57 -6.73 -18.38
C PHE A 138 8.69 -7.75 -18.11
N ASP A 139 9.37 -8.25 -19.15
CA ASP A 139 10.47 -9.21 -18.99
C ASP A 139 11.62 -8.62 -18.18
N GLN A 140 11.99 -7.36 -18.43
CA GLN A 140 13.00 -6.66 -17.65
C GLN A 140 12.57 -6.46 -16.20
N PHE A 141 11.31 -6.05 -15.98
CA PHE A 141 10.77 -5.89 -14.63
C PHE A 141 10.71 -7.22 -13.86
N PHE A 142 10.37 -8.31 -14.55
CA PHE A 142 10.35 -9.65 -13.97
C PHE A 142 11.73 -10.04 -13.43
N GLU A 143 12.82 -9.76 -14.17
CA GLU A 143 14.18 -10.04 -13.68
C GLU A 143 14.52 -9.22 -12.44
N TYR A 144 14.11 -7.95 -12.37
CA TYR A 144 14.28 -7.13 -11.15
C TYR A 144 13.46 -7.67 -9.98
N PHE A 145 12.22 -8.08 -10.22
CA PHE A 145 11.38 -8.68 -9.20
C PHE A 145 11.97 -10.01 -8.69
N MET A 146 12.51 -10.82 -9.58
CA MET A 146 13.13 -12.11 -9.23
C MET A 146 14.44 -11.97 -8.47
N THR A 147 15.17 -10.89 -8.67
CA THR A 147 16.46 -10.64 -8.00
C THR A 147 16.33 -9.75 -6.77
N GLY A 148 15.20 -9.09 -6.58
CA GLY A 148 15.01 -8.12 -5.49
C GLY A 148 15.92 -6.89 -5.64
N LEU A 149 16.33 -6.56 -6.88
CA LEU A 149 17.21 -5.42 -7.13
C LEU A 149 16.56 -4.10 -6.71
N PRO A 150 17.21 -3.33 -5.82
CA PRO A 150 16.61 -2.15 -5.19
C PRO A 150 16.27 -1.03 -6.17
N GLU A 151 16.93 -0.97 -7.32
CA GLU A 151 16.76 0.09 -8.31
C GLU A 151 15.33 0.15 -8.88
N THR A 152 14.54 -0.91 -8.69
CA THR A 152 13.18 -0.99 -9.24
C THR A 152 12.17 -1.58 -8.26
N VAL A 153 12.66 -2.34 -7.26
CA VAL A 153 11.84 -3.08 -6.31
C VAL A 153 12.17 -2.60 -4.88
N TYR A 154 11.29 -1.77 -4.33
CA TYR A 154 11.48 -1.21 -2.99
C TYR A 154 11.17 -2.23 -1.90
N PHE A 155 11.75 -2.02 -0.71
CA PHE A 155 11.53 -2.84 0.50
C PHE A 155 12.04 -4.28 0.40
N GLY A 156 12.97 -4.53 -0.54
CA GLY A 156 13.69 -5.79 -0.67
C GLY A 156 12.95 -6.86 -1.48
N ASP A 157 13.43 -8.08 -1.36
CA ASP A 157 12.88 -9.25 -2.05
C ASP A 157 11.47 -9.60 -1.53
N TYR A 158 10.55 -9.86 -2.46
CA TYR A 158 9.17 -10.22 -2.13
C TYR A 158 9.10 -11.47 -1.23
N PHE A 159 9.87 -12.50 -1.54
CA PHE A 159 9.78 -13.79 -0.83
C PHE A 159 10.32 -13.66 0.60
N ASP A 160 11.46 -12.98 0.76
CA ASP A 160 12.03 -12.70 2.07
C ASP A 160 11.07 -11.87 2.92
N HIS A 161 10.43 -10.88 2.31
CA HIS A 161 9.46 -10.03 2.99
C HIS A 161 8.25 -10.84 3.49
N VAL A 162 7.63 -11.63 2.63
CA VAL A 162 6.45 -12.44 2.98
C VAL A 162 6.83 -13.49 4.04
N LEU A 163 7.95 -14.19 3.87
CA LEU A 163 8.42 -15.20 4.82
C LEU A 163 8.75 -14.60 6.18
N SER A 164 9.30 -13.38 6.22
CA SER A 164 9.58 -12.70 7.48
C SER A 164 8.32 -12.52 8.33
N TRP A 165 7.19 -12.16 7.71
CA TRP A 165 5.90 -12.04 8.38
C TRP A 165 5.22 -13.37 8.62
N TYR A 166 5.33 -14.30 7.67
CA TYR A 166 4.74 -15.63 7.80
C TYR A 166 5.28 -16.41 9.00
N SER A 167 6.56 -16.25 9.30
CA SER A 167 7.19 -16.87 10.49
C SER A 167 6.54 -16.43 11.81
N HIS A 168 5.87 -15.27 11.82
CA HIS A 168 5.23 -14.68 12.99
C HIS A 168 3.70 -14.79 12.98
N ARG A 169 3.11 -15.51 12.00
CA ARG A 169 1.66 -15.65 11.84
C ARG A 169 0.92 -16.24 13.04
N ASN A 170 1.64 -16.97 13.89
CA ASN A 170 1.10 -17.59 15.10
C ASN A 170 1.17 -16.67 16.33
N ASN A 171 1.75 -15.49 16.22
CA ASN A 171 1.72 -14.53 17.32
C ASN A 171 0.28 -14.03 17.51
N PRO A 172 -0.23 -13.94 18.75
CA PRO A 172 -1.64 -13.60 19.01
C PRO A 172 -2.02 -12.19 18.54
N ASN A 173 -1.04 -11.33 18.32
CA ASN A 173 -1.23 -9.97 17.84
C ASN A 173 -0.88 -9.79 16.34
N VAL A 174 -0.72 -10.90 15.60
CA VAL A 174 -0.51 -10.92 14.15
C VAL A 174 -1.64 -11.68 13.48
N LEU A 175 -2.31 -11.04 12.53
CA LEU A 175 -3.26 -11.68 11.63
C LEU A 175 -2.65 -11.74 10.23
N PHE A 176 -2.36 -12.95 9.76
CA PHE A 176 -1.92 -13.18 8.38
C PHE A 176 -3.13 -13.52 7.51
N VAL A 177 -3.32 -12.77 6.44
CA VAL A 177 -4.38 -12.98 5.43
C VAL A 177 -3.79 -12.86 4.04
N THR A 178 -4.50 -13.38 3.04
CA THR A 178 -4.11 -13.20 1.65
C THR A 178 -5.11 -12.33 0.88
N TYR A 179 -4.62 -11.64 -0.14
CA TYR A 179 -5.48 -10.89 -1.06
C TYR A 179 -6.52 -11.79 -1.73
N GLU A 180 -6.13 -13.03 -1.97
CA GLU A 180 -6.95 -14.05 -2.57
C GLU A 180 -8.10 -14.48 -1.63
N GLU A 181 -7.85 -14.67 -0.32
CA GLU A 181 -8.91 -14.90 0.68
C GLU A 181 -9.93 -13.77 0.67
N LEU A 182 -9.45 -12.50 0.65
CA LEU A 182 -10.35 -11.34 0.58
C LEU A 182 -11.18 -11.35 -0.72
N LYS A 183 -10.67 -11.91 -1.80
CA LYS A 183 -11.37 -12.00 -3.08
C LYS A 183 -12.37 -13.15 -3.16
N GLU A 184 -12.08 -14.25 -2.52
CA GLU A 184 -12.93 -15.44 -2.53
C GLU A 184 -14.12 -15.33 -1.60
N ASP A 185 -13.86 -14.88 -0.38
CA ASP A 185 -14.87 -14.73 0.65
C ASP A 185 -14.62 -13.45 1.46
N ILE A 186 -15.08 -12.34 0.91
CA ILE A 186 -14.92 -11.03 1.53
C ILE A 186 -15.65 -10.94 2.88
N ASP A 187 -16.76 -11.67 3.04
CA ASP A 187 -17.56 -11.66 4.26
C ASP A 187 -16.79 -12.32 5.40
N ALA A 188 -16.24 -13.51 5.16
CA ALA A 188 -15.39 -14.20 6.13
C ALA A 188 -14.12 -13.38 6.44
N ALA A 189 -13.49 -12.77 5.43
CA ALA A 189 -12.29 -11.97 5.63
C ALA A 189 -12.55 -10.70 6.48
N ILE A 190 -13.65 -9.98 6.24
CA ILE A 190 -14.06 -8.82 7.05
C ILE A 190 -14.34 -9.26 8.49
N MET A 191 -15.10 -10.33 8.69
CA MET A 191 -15.40 -10.86 10.02
C MET A 191 -14.13 -11.30 10.77
N LYS A 192 -13.20 -11.97 10.09
CA LYS A 192 -11.90 -12.37 10.63
C LYS A 192 -11.09 -11.17 11.11
N MET A 193 -11.00 -10.10 10.29
CA MET A 193 -10.32 -8.87 10.68
C MET A 193 -11.03 -8.15 11.82
N ALA A 194 -12.37 -8.05 11.79
CA ALA A 194 -13.16 -7.41 12.83
C ALA A 194 -12.97 -8.10 14.19
N SER A 195 -13.08 -9.43 14.22
CA SER A 195 -12.86 -10.22 15.45
C SER A 195 -11.42 -10.13 15.96
N PHE A 196 -10.44 -10.10 15.06
CA PHE A 196 -9.03 -9.94 15.43
C PHE A 196 -8.76 -8.57 16.07
N ILE A 197 -9.36 -7.51 15.55
CA ILE A 197 -9.15 -6.16 16.09
C ILE A 197 -9.85 -6.02 17.44
N ASP A 198 -11.14 -6.29 17.51
CA ASP A 198 -11.94 -6.26 18.73
C ASP A 198 -13.31 -6.87 18.42
N ASP A 199 -13.57 -8.06 18.92
CA ASP A 199 -14.79 -8.82 18.60
C ASP A 199 -16.07 -8.10 19.05
N GLU A 200 -16.08 -7.57 20.28
CA GLU A 200 -17.24 -6.87 20.84
C GLU A 200 -17.51 -5.56 20.10
N LYS A 201 -16.44 -4.83 19.74
CA LYS A 201 -16.57 -3.51 19.15
C LYS A 201 -16.90 -3.53 17.66
N TYR A 202 -16.36 -4.52 16.92
CA TYR A 202 -16.44 -4.52 15.46
C TYR A 202 -17.15 -5.74 14.86
N ALA A 203 -16.93 -6.95 15.37
CA ALA A 203 -17.55 -8.14 14.80
C ALA A 203 -18.99 -8.36 15.32
N GLN A 204 -19.22 -8.12 16.59
CA GLN A 204 -20.58 -8.26 17.17
C GLN A 204 -21.58 -7.31 16.50
N PRO A 205 -21.32 -6.01 16.27
CA PRO A 205 -22.25 -5.15 15.55
C PRO A 205 -22.61 -5.64 14.14
N ILE A 206 -21.65 -6.27 13.42
CA ILE A 206 -21.92 -6.86 12.12
C ILE A 206 -22.86 -8.07 12.24
N ARG A 207 -22.69 -8.92 13.26
CA ARG A 207 -23.58 -10.07 13.52
C ARG A 207 -25.00 -9.62 13.88
N GLU A 208 -25.13 -8.49 14.59
CA GLU A 208 -26.43 -7.92 15.01
C GLU A 208 -27.09 -7.14 13.88
N ASN A 209 -26.32 -6.49 13.02
CA ASN A 209 -26.82 -5.75 11.85
C ASN A 209 -25.99 -6.10 10.59
N PRO A 210 -26.43 -7.08 9.79
CA PRO A 210 -25.75 -7.49 8.56
C PRO A 210 -25.63 -6.37 7.50
N GLU A 211 -26.43 -5.30 7.58
CA GLU A 211 -26.34 -4.16 6.67
C GLU A 211 -24.96 -3.48 6.75
N ILE A 212 -24.33 -3.51 7.92
CA ILE A 212 -22.96 -2.99 8.11
C ILE A 212 -22.00 -3.70 7.16
N LEU A 213 -22.07 -5.03 7.07
CA LEU A 213 -21.24 -5.83 6.18
C LEU A 213 -21.49 -5.51 4.70
N GLU A 214 -22.76 -5.42 4.31
CA GLU A 214 -23.14 -5.08 2.94
C GLU A 214 -22.63 -3.70 2.54
N ASN A 215 -22.72 -2.72 3.41
CA ASN A 215 -22.21 -1.37 3.21
C ASN A 215 -20.67 -1.37 3.07
N ILE A 216 -19.96 -2.11 3.92
CA ILE A 216 -18.49 -2.24 3.81
C ILE A 216 -18.13 -2.81 2.44
N LYS A 217 -18.78 -3.88 1.99
CA LYS A 217 -18.55 -4.49 0.66
C LYS A 217 -18.84 -3.52 -0.48
N GLN A 218 -19.96 -2.85 -0.40
CA GLN A 218 -20.40 -1.90 -1.43
C GLN A 218 -19.38 -0.77 -1.57
N TYR A 219 -19.03 -0.11 -0.47
CA TYR A 219 -18.16 1.07 -0.48
C TYR A 219 -16.68 0.75 -0.63
N SER A 220 -16.25 -0.48 -0.36
CA SER A 220 -14.87 -0.94 -0.63
C SER A 220 -14.71 -1.62 -2.00
N SER A 221 -15.77 -1.71 -2.81
CA SER A 221 -15.68 -2.30 -4.15
C SER A 221 -14.71 -1.52 -5.05
N VAL A 222 -14.09 -2.21 -6.02
CA VAL A 222 -13.20 -1.57 -7.02
C VAL A 222 -13.91 -0.43 -7.75
N LYS A 223 -15.21 -0.59 -8.03
CA LYS A 223 -16.02 0.45 -8.66
C LYS A 223 -16.14 1.67 -7.74
N ALA A 224 -16.56 1.48 -6.49
CA ALA A 224 -16.67 2.56 -5.52
C ALA A 224 -15.33 3.26 -5.26
N ALA A 225 -14.22 2.51 -5.16
CA ALA A 225 -12.89 3.07 -5.00
C ALA A 225 -12.50 3.95 -6.19
N LYS A 226 -12.76 3.51 -7.42
CA LYS A 226 -12.48 4.31 -8.62
C LYS A 226 -13.33 5.57 -8.69
N GLU A 227 -14.63 5.46 -8.48
CA GLU A 227 -15.54 6.61 -8.45
C GLU A 227 -15.12 7.64 -7.40
N PHE A 228 -14.78 7.17 -6.23
CA PHE A 228 -14.31 7.99 -5.13
C PHE A 228 -13.00 8.72 -5.49
N MET A 229 -11.99 7.99 -6.02
CA MET A 229 -10.71 8.59 -6.41
C MET A 229 -10.87 9.58 -7.57
N THR A 230 -11.75 9.29 -8.53
CA THR A 230 -12.05 10.22 -9.64
C THR A 230 -12.64 11.51 -9.10
N LYS A 231 -13.63 11.42 -8.21
CA LYS A 231 -14.25 12.59 -7.59
C LYS A 231 -13.25 13.44 -6.83
N GLN A 232 -12.40 12.81 -6.01
CA GLN A 232 -11.34 13.51 -5.28
C GLN A 232 -10.34 14.19 -6.23
N SER A 233 -9.95 13.51 -7.32
CA SER A 233 -9.10 14.07 -8.36
C SER A 233 -9.69 15.33 -8.99
N GLU A 234 -10.99 15.30 -9.31
CA GLU A 234 -11.70 16.43 -9.90
C GLU A 234 -11.85 17.61 -8.92
N GLU A 235 -12.07 17.32 -7.64
CA GLU A 235 -12.14 18.35 -6.60
C GLU A 235 -10.79 19.06 -6.42
N ILE A 236 -9.71 18.30 -6.34
CA ILE A 236 -8.34 18.85 -6.21
C ILE A 236 -7.92 19.61 -7.47
N ALA A 237 -8.30 19.13 -8.65
CA ALA A 237 -8.00 19.81 -9.91
C ALA A 237 -8.63 21.22 -10.02
N LYS A 238 -9.69 21.47 -9.27
CA LYS A 238 -10.39 22.77 -9.22
C LYS A 238 -9.82 23.72 -8.18
N MET A 239 -8.97 23.24 -7.28
CA MET A 239 -8.38 24.05 -6.22
C MET A 239 -7.29 24.98 -6.78
N SER A 240 -7.25 26.20 -6.31
CA SER A 240 -6.06 27.05 -6.45
C SER A 240 -4.90 26.49 -5.62
N VAL A 241 -3.68 26.93 -5.90
CA VAL A 241 -2.49 26.51 -5.12
C VAL A 241 -2.66 26.84 -3.64
N GLU A 242 -3.27 27.97 -3.32
CA GLU A 242 -3.53 28.39 -1.94
C GLU A 242 -4.62 27.53 -1.28
N GLU A 243 -5.71 27.23 -1.98
CA GLU A 243 -6.75 26.31 -1.48
C GLU A 243 -6.20 24.91 -1.27
N PHE A 244 -5.37 24.42 -2.19
CA PHE A 244 -4.72 23.12 -2.06
C PHE A 244 -3.76 23.10 -0.86
N ALA A 245 -2.94 24.12 -0.66
CA ALA A 245 -2.05 24.24 0.48
C ALA A 245 -2.81 24.22 1.81
N ASN A 246 -4.00 24.83 1.87
CA ASN A 246 -4.86 24.90 3.05
C ASN A 246 -5.89 23.76 3.14
N SER A 247 -5.93 22.86 2.16
CA SER A 247 -6.88 21.74 2.13
C SER A 247 -6.58 20.69 3.21
N SER A 248 -7.53 19.79 3.45
CA SER A 248 -7.37 18.61 4.31
C SER A 248 -6.48 17.51 3.71
N VAL A 249 -5.94 17.70 2.50
CA VAL A 249 -4.93 16.79 1.92
C VAL A 249 -3.72 16.76 2.86
N PRO A 250 -3.25 15.57 3.27
CA PRO A 250 -2.11 15.45 4.16
C PRO A 250 -0.87 16.16 3.63
N ASP A 251 -0.13 16.81 4.52
CA ASP A 251 1.09 17.54 4.15
C ASP A 251 2.11 16.66 3.42
N THR A 252 2.21 15.38 3.78
CA THR A 252 3.07 14.41 3.07
C THR A 252 2.67 14.22 1.61
N ILE A 253 1.39 14.33 1.29
CA ILE A 253 0.91 14.27 -0.10
C ILE A 253 1.09 15.63 -0.78
N LYS A 254 0.85 16.72 -0.05
CA LYS A 254 1.12 18.08 -0.56
C LYS A 254 2.59 18.24 -0.90
N GLU A 255 3.48 17.86 0.00
CA GLU A 255 4.93 17.86 -0.21
C GLU A 255 5.30 17.02 -1.45
N TYR A 256 4.77 15.80 -1.56
CA TYR A 256 5.00 14.93 -2.72
C TYR A 256 4.52 15.56 -4.05
N LEU A 257 3.37 16.24 -4.03
CA LEU A 257 2.82 16.86 -5.23
C LEU A 257 3.50 18.19 -5.61
N VAL A 258 4.18 18.84 -4.65
CA VAL A 258 4.82 20.16 -4.83
C VAL A 258 6.33 20.05 -5.12
N VAL A 259 7.05 19.09 -4.50
CA VAL A 259 8.53 19.01 -4.52
C VAL A 259 9.13 18.84 -5.93
N GLU A 260 8.40 18.31 -6.90
CA GLU A 260 8.94 18.23 -8.28
C GLU A 260 9.03 19.57 -9.02
N ASN A 261 8.51 20.66 -8.49
CA ASN A 261 8.59 21.96 -9.14
C ASN A 261 9.85 22.79 -8.80
N ASP A 262 10.52 22.48 -7.69
CA ASP A 262 11.70 23.24 -7.27
C ASP A 262 13.03 22.73 -7.88
N THR A 263 13.03 21.57 -8.52
CA THR A 263 14.24 21.03 -9.18
C THR A 263 14.46 21.52 -10.61
N LEU A 264 13.49 22.25 -11.18
CA LEU A 264 13.64 22.97 -12.44
C LEU A 264 13.90 24.46 -12.15
N THR A 265 15.08 24.81 -11.63
CA THR A 265 15.56 26.20 -11.71
C THR A 265 15.66 26.57 -13.18
N PRO A 266 14.86 27.55 -13.70
CA PRO A 266 15.03 28.03 -15.05
C PRO A 266 16.42 28.67 -15.16
N ALA A 267 17.18 28.29 -16.15
CA ALA A 267 18.33 29.07 -16.56
C ALA A 267 17.86 30.51 -16.79
N ALA A 268 18.56 31.49 -16.21
CA ALA A 268 18.22 32.90 -16.24
C ALA A 268 17.93 33.35 -17.67
N GLY A 269 16.67 33.67 -17.99
CA GLY A 269 16.25 34.21 -19.26
C GLY A 269 14.99 33.66 -19.91
N ASP A 270 14.41 32.57 -19.41
CA ASP A 270 13.21 31.96 -20.02
C ASP A 270 11.93 32.46 -19.29
N LYS A 271 11.20 33.35 -19.94
CA LYS A 271 9.85 33.76 -19.54
C LYS A 271 8.84 32.63 -19.86
N ARG A 272 8.93 31.48 -19.22
CA ARG A 272 7.81 30.55 -19.17
C ARG A 272 6.97 30.92 -17.96
N SER A 273 5.82 31.48 -18.28
CA SER A 273 4.71 31.76 -17.41
C SER A 273 4.47 30.63 -16.40
N GLU A 274 4.19 31.02 -15.15
CA GLU A 274 3.47 30.31 -14.10
C GLU A 274 3.18 28.85 -14.47
N SER A 275 4.04 27.94 -14.09
CA SER A 275 3.85 26.52 -14.31
C SER A 275 2.61 26.09 -13.51
N ASN A 276 1.48 26.00 -14.18
CA ASN A 276 0.30 25.31 -13.68
C ASN A 276 0.74 23.89 -13.34
N VAL A 277 1.01 23.65 -12.06
CA VAL A 277 1.17 22.30 -11.53
C VAL A 277 -0.09 21.55 -11.91
N ASN A 278 0.00 20.60 -12.86
CA ASN A 278 -1.18 19.87 -13.27
C ASN A 278 -1.53 18.83 -12.20
N LEU A 279 -2.05 19.33 -11.07
CA LEU A 279 -2.51 18.52 -9.93
C LEU A 279 -3.48 17.43 -10.40
N SER A 280 -4.28 17.72 -11.44
CA SER A 280 -5.23 16.76 -11.99
C SER A 280 -4.57 15.55 -12.63
N GLU A 281 -3.45 15.72 -13.35
CA GLU A 281 -2.71 14.59 -13.94
C GLU A 281 -2.08 13.73 -12.86
N ARG A 282 -1.51 14.33 -11.81
CA ARG A 282 -0.89 13.60 -10.70
C ARG A 282 -1.91 12.83 -9.87
N PHE A 283 -3.07 13.42 -9.59
CA PHE A 283 -4.16 12.71 -8.90
C PHE A 283 -4.81 11.64 -9.78
N LYS A 284 -4.89 11.83 -11.08
CA LYS A 284 -5.32 10.81 -12.03
C LYS A 284 -4.42 9.58 -11.97
N LEU A 285 -3.10 9.76 -11.82
CA LEU A 285 -2.15 8.67 -11.60
C LEU A 285 -2.45 7.88 -10.32
N ILE A 286 -2.86 8.56 -9.24
CA ILE A 286 -3.28 7.88 -8.00
C ILE A 286 -4.54 7.03 -8.24
N SER A 287 -5.49 7.49 -9.06
CA SER A 287 -6.68 6.70 -9.41
C SER A 287 -6.36 5.43 -10.19
N GLU A 288 -5.27 5.42 -10.96
CA GLU A 288 -4.79 4.25 -11.70
C GLU A 288 -4.13 3.19 -10.81
N LEU A 289 -3.84 3.51 -9.52
CA LEU A 289 -3.38 2.54 -8.54
C LEU A 289 -4.39 1.41 -8.31
N VAL A 290 -5.69 1.67 -8.51
CA VAL A 290 -6.76 0.69 -8.49
C VAL A 290 -7.02 0.22 -9.92
N ARG A 291 -6.17 -0.67 -10.45
CA ARG A 291 -6.21 -1.11 -11.86
C ARG A 291 -7.41 -2.02 -12.17
N LYS A 292 -7.33 -3.29 -11.86
CA LYS A 292 -8.36 -4.31 -12.17
C LYS A 292 -8.96 -4.95 -10.93
N GLY A 293 -8.17 -5.16 -9.88
CA GLY A 293 -8.61 -5.81 -8.65
C GLY A 293 -8.99 -7.28 -8.83
N VAL A 294 -8.34 -8.00 -9.74
CA VAL A 294 -8.61 -9.41 -10.06
C VAL A 294 -7.44 -10.30 -9.65
N VAL A 295 -7.73 -11.58 -9.44
CA VAL A 295 -6.75 -12.65 -9.24
C VAL A 295 -6.54 -13.36 -10.58
N GLY A 296 -5.29 -13.73 -10.88
CA GLY A 296 -4.93 -14.49 -12.10
C GLY A 296 -4.65 -13.62 -13.33
N ASP A 297 -4.56 -12.29 -13.21
CA ASP A 297 -4.21 -11.42 -14.35
C ASP A 297 -2.78 -11.68 -14.86
N TRP A 298 -1.93 -12.30 -14.04
CA TRP A 298 -0.58 -12.70 -14.41
C TRP A 298 -0.52 -13.58 -15.67
N LYS A 299 -1.55 -14.37 -15.95
CA LYS A 299 -1.67 -15.23 -17.14
C LYS A 299 -1.61 -14.46 -18.46
N ASN A 300 -1.86 -13.16 -18.42
CA ASN A 300 -1.78 -12.26 -19.58
C ASN A 300 -0.39 -11.68 -19.81
N TYR A 301 0.57 -11.94 -18.92
CA TYR A 301 1.90 -11.31 -18.93
C TYR A 301 3.04 -12.31 -18.92
N PHE A 302 2.92 -13.36 -18.12
CA PHE A 302 3.99 -14.33 -17.92
C PHE A 302 4.13 -15.29 -19.10
N SER A 303 5.36 -15.51 -19.54
CA SER A 303 5.70 -16.68 -20.34
C SER A 303 5.69 -17.94 -19.48
N GLU A 304 5.65 -19.12 -20.10
CA GLU A 304 5.73 -20.40 -19.39
C GLU A 304 7.04 -20.51 -18.58
N ASP A 305 8.16 -20.05 -19.14
CA ASP A 305 9.45 -20.05 -18.45
C ASP A 305 9.45 -19.13 -17.23
N GLN A 306 8.95 -17.90 -17.34
CA GLN A 306 8.83 -16.97 -16.21
C GLN A 306 7.92 -17.55 -15.12
N SER A 307 6.79 -18.14 -15.50
CA SER A 307 5.87 -18.79 -14.58
C SER A 307 6.56 -19.91 -13.81
N ARG A 308 7.29 -20.81 -14.51
CA ARG A 308 8.06 -21.89 -13.90
C ARG A 308 9.15 -21.36 -12.94
N ARG A 309 9.91 -20.36 -13.36
CA ARG A 309 11.01 -19.78 -12.56
C ARG A 309 10.54 -19.15 -11.25
N ILE A 310 9.42 -18.43 -11.26
CA ILE A 310 8.88 -17.83 -10.03
C ILE A 310 8.30 -18.92 -9.11
N ASP A 311 7.69 -19.98 -9.67
CA ASP A 311 7.21 -21.12 -8.90
C ASP A 311 8.38 -21.86 -8.21
N GLU A 312 9.44 -22.17 -8.95
CA GLU A 312 10.65 -22.80 -8.41
C GLU A 312 11.31 -21.95 -7.30
N LYS A 313 11.39 -20.62 -7.50
CA LYS A 313 11.91 -19.72 -6.46
C LYS A 313 11.01 -19.75 -5.23
N PHE A 314 9.70 -19.69 -5.40
CA PHE A 314 8.76 -19.68 -4.28
C PHE A 314 8.80 -21.01 -3.50
N GLU A 315 8.77 -22.15 -4.17
CA GLU A 315 8.90 -23.46 -3.54
C GLU A 315 10.21 -23.61 -2.76
N LYS A 316 11.31 -23.15 -3.36
CA LYS A 316 12.63 -23.15 -2.71
C LYS A 316 12.64 -22.31 -1.45
N MET A 317 12.10 -21.09 -1.51
CA MET A 317 12.08 -20.14 -0.40
C MET A 317 11.10 -20.56 0.71
N ALA A 318 9.93 -21.07 0.33
CA ALA A 318 8.91 -21.55 1.27
C ALA A 318 9.17 -22.97 1.81
N LYS A 319 10.28 -23.60 1.43
CA LYS A 319 10.62 -24.96 1.85
C LYS A 319 10.61 -25.12 3.39
N GLY A 320 9.86 -26.11 3.86
CA GLY A 320 9.70 -26.35 5.30
C GLY A 320 8.58 -25.53 5.97
N THR A 321 7.82 -24.81 5.16
CA THR A 321 6.59 -24.10 5.57
C THR A 321 5.40 -24.56 4.75
N ASP A 322 4.19 -24.22 5.17
CA ASP A 322 2.95 -24.43 4.43
C ASP A 322 2.52 -23.18 3.62
N LEU A 323 3.40 -22.15 3.50
CA LEU A 323 3.09 -20.88 2.82
C LEU A 323 2.68 -21.08 1.36
N SER A 324 3.33 -22.00 0.64
CA SER A 324 3.00 -22.26 -0.77
C SER A 324 1.56 -22.76 -0.95
N SER A 325 1.00 -23.48 0.05
CA SER A 325 -0.37 -24.00 -0.03
C SER A 325 -1.43 -22.89 -0.15
N PHE A 326 -1.16 -21.70 0.38
CA PHE A 326 -2.07 -20.55 0.29
C PHE A 326 -2.26 -20.05 -1.14
N PHE A 327 -1.28 -20.29 -2.00
CA PHE A 327 -1.28 -19.74 -3.35
C PHE A 327 -1.37 -20.80 -4.47
N THR A 328 -1.28 -22.10 -4.15
CA THR A 328 -1.21 -23.20 -5.13
C THR A 328 -2.31 -23.13 -6.20
N LYS A 329 -3.54 -22.75 -5.83
CA LYS A 329 -4.65 -22.65 -6.79
C LYS A 329 -4.66 -21.39 -7.66
N TYR A 330 -3.79 -20.43 -7.36
CA TYR A 330 -3.73 -19.13 -8.04
C TYR A 330 -2.47 -18.96 -8.90
N MET A 331 -1.52 -19.87 -8.76
CA MET A 331 -0.23 -19.84 -9.43
C MET A 331 -0.21 -20.65 -10.73
#